data_6175a93bf2a4dc8aa603ba3d36d87331
#
_entry.id   6175a93bf2a4dc8aa603ba3d36d87331
#
_cell.length_a   1.000
_cell.length_b   1.000
_cell.length_c   1.000
_cell.angle_alpha   90.00
_cell.angle_beta   90.00
_cell.angle_gamma   90.00
#
_symmetry.space_group_name_H-M   'P 1'
#
loop_
_entity.id
_entity.type
_entity.pdbx_description
1 polymer ?
#
loop_
_entity_poly.entity_id
_entity_poly.type
_entity_poly.pdbx_seq_one_letter_code
_entity_poly.pdbx_strand_id
1 'polypeptide(L)'
;YLDLTHKSREFLDDRLGGILEIYEKFTGVDPREEPMEIFPAVHYSMGGIWTDYESTDDGFINHQSPRNQMTSIPGLYAAGEADYQYHGANRLGANSLLSCIYTGLMMGPGVNNYLKNLPEAASQLPSSVFENDEKRWKERFSDISSMKGSENPYALHSELAEAMISNVLIC
;
A
#
# COMPACT_ATOMS: atom_id res chain seq x y z
N TYR A 1 -8.43 -14.06 21.20
CA TYR A 1 -8.85 -12.94 22.06
C TYR A 1 -7.65 -12.10 22.48
N LEU A 2 -7.83 -10.79 22.59
CA LEU A 2 -6.88 -9.84 23.14
C LEU A 2 -7.43 -9.32 24.49
N ASP A 3 -6.76 -9.68 25.58
CA ASP A 3 -7.16 -9.28 26.92
C ASP A 3 -6.43 -8.00 27.36
N LEU A 4 -7.18 -6.93 27.55
CA LEU A 4 -6.73 -5.65 28.07
C LEU A 4 -7.24 -5.36 29.48
N THR A 5 -8.07 -6.23 30.08
CA THR A 5 -8.74 -6.02 31.35
C THR A 5 -7.78 -5.86 32.53
N HIS A 6 -6.54 -6.33 32.39
CA HIS A 6 -5.47 -6.19 33.37
C HIS A 6 -4.87 -4.77 33.45
N LYS A 7 -5.25 -3.88 32.57
CA LYS A 7 -4.81 -2.46 32.57
C LYS A 7 -5.86 -1.58 33.24
N SER A 8 -5.41 -0.45 33.81
CA SER A 8 -6.36 0.53 34.35
C SER A 8 -7.16 1.21 33.24
N ARG A 9 -8.42 1.54 33.51
CA ARG A 9 -9.29 2.25 32.56
C ARG A 9 -8.67 3.57 32.09
N GLU A 10 -8.08 4.34 33.01
CA GLU A 10 -7.40 5.59 32.72
C GLU A 10 -6.27 5.40 31.69
N PHE A 11 -5.44 4.37 31.86
CA PHE A 11 -4.37 4.05 30.91
C PHE A 11 -4.93 3.68 29.53
N LEU A 12 -5.99 2.89 29.50
CA LEU A 12 -6.61 2.45 28.26
C LEU A 12 -7.27 3.62 27.51
N ASP A 13 -7.96 4.50 28.22
CA ASP A 13 -8.60 5.67 27.61
C ASP A 13 -7.57 6.67 27.06
N ASP A 14 -6.48 6.91 27.79
CA ASP A 14 -5.39 7.80 27.33
C ASP A 14 -4.68 7.26 26.08
N ARG A 15 -4.43 5.96 26.02
CA ARG A 15 -3.60 5.35 24.98
C ARG A 15 -4.36 4.78 23.81
N LEU A 16 -5.55 4.26 24.03
CA LEU A 16 -6.30 3.46 23.07
C LEU A 16 -7.76 3.90 22.92
N GLY A 17 -8.20 4.95 23.61
CA GLY A 17 -9.60 5.34 23.74
C GLY A 17 -10.40 5.31 22.43
N GLY A 18 -9.85 5.89 21.35
CA GLY A 18 -10.52 5.90 20.06
C GLY A 18 -10.72 4.50 19.44
N ILE A 19 -9.74 3.59 19.61
CA ILE A 19 -9.85 2.21 19.08
C ILE A 19 -10.87 1.42 19.91
N LEU A 20 -10.84 1.57 21.22
CA LEU A 20 -11.75 0.87 22.13
C LEU A 20 -13.20 1.34 21.90
N GLU A 21 -13.42 2.63 21.71
CA GLU A 21 -14.73 3.19 21.38
C GLU A 21 -15.28 2.65 20.05
N ILE A 22 -14.44 2.52 19.03
CA ILE A 22 -14.84 1.93 17.75
C ILE A 22 -15.24 0.46 17.96
N TYR A 23 -14.44 -0.31 18.67
CA TYR A 23 -14.74 -1.71 18.94
C TYR A 23 -16.08 -1.87 19.67
N GLU A 24 -16.28 -1.10 20.74
CA GLU A 24 -17.52 -1.11 21.52
C GLU A 24 -18.75 -0.74 20.68
N LYS A 25 -18.63 0.27 19.79
CA LYS A 25 -19.72 0.66 18.90
C LYS A 25 -20.12 -0.43 17.90
N PHE A 26 -19.16 -1.23 17.42
CA PHE A 26 -19.43 -2.30 16.46
C PHE A 26 -19.88 -3.61 17.11
N THR A 27 -19.38 -3.92 18.28
CA THR A 27 -19.60 -5.22 18.94
C THR A 27 -20.62 -5.15 20.08
N GLY A 28 -20.81 -3.97 20.68
CA GLY A 28 -21.58 -3.78 21.90
C GLY A 28 -20.86 -4.24 23.19
N VAL A 29 -19.57 -4.59 23.10
CA VAL A 29 -18.74 -5.07 24.21
C VAL A 29 -17.70 -4.02 24.56
N ASP A 30 -17.61 -3.64 25.86
CA ASP A 30 -16.54 -2.75 26.36
C ASP A 30 -15.24 -3.54 26.53
N PRO A 31 -14.22 -3.30 25.72
CA PRO A 31 -12.95 -4.04 25.78
C PRO A 31 -12.09 -3.70 27.00
N ARG A 32 -12.53 -2.78 27.85
CA ARG A 32 -11.93 -2.50 29.15
C ARG A 32 -12.41 -3.48 30.23
N GLU A 33 -13.53 -4.15 29.98
CA GLU A 33 -14.18 -5.07 30.91
C GLU A 33 -14.15 -6.52 30.45
N GLU A 34 -14.13 -6.74 29.13
CA GLU A 34 -14.11 -8.08 28.53
C GLU A 34 -13.04 -8.20 27.46
N PRO A 35 -12.41 -9.38 27.25
CA PRO A 35 -11.44 -9.59 26.18
C PRO A 35 -12.04 -9.37 24.78
N MET A 36 -11.29 -8.65 23.93
CA MET A 36 -11.66 -8.39 22.54
C MET A 36 -11.55 -9.65 21.69
N GLU A 37 -12.55 -9.92 20.88
CA GLU A 37 -12.40 -10.87 19.78
C GLU A 37 -11.50 -10.28 18.69
N ILE A 38 -10.48 -11.03 18.31
CA ILE A 38 -9.56 -10.64 17.23
C ILE A 38 -9.47 -11.75 16.20
N PHE A 39 -9.20 -11.36 14.96
CA PHE A 39 -8.96 -12.28 13.87
C PHE A 39 -7.70 -11.88 13.11
N PRO A 40 -6.80 -12.84 12.80
CA PRO A 40 -5.64 -12.56 11.96
C PRO A 40 -6.09 -12.12 10.56
N ALA A 41 -5.57 -11.02 10.09
CA ALA A 41 -5.84 -10.51 8.75
C ALA A 41 -4.56 -10.02 8.09
N VAL A 42 -4.52 -10.04 6.78
CA VAL A 42 -3.43 -9.42 6.02
C VAL A 42 -3.47 -7.92 6.29
N HIS A 43 -2.39 -7.42 6.88
CA HIS A 43 -2.29 -6.02 7.29
C HIS A 43 -1.41 -5.19 6.38
N TYR A 44 -0.29 -5.77 5.92
CA TYR A 44 0.72 -5.09 5.12
C TYR A 44 1.44 -6.11 4.22
N SER A 45 1.63 -5.77 2.94
CA SER A 45 2.34 -6.61 1.99
C SER A 45 3.85 -6.36 2.08
N MET A 46 4.64 -7.42 2.28
CA MET A 46 6.09 -7.36 2.15
C MET A 46 6.45 -7.65 0.69
N GLY A 47 7.41 -6.90 0.16
CA GLY A 47 7.71 -6.95 -1.26
C GLY A 47 6.84 -5.99 -2.08
N GLY A 48 7.13 -5.88 -3.37
CA GLY A 48 6.43 -4.95 -4.24
C GLY A 48 7.21 -4.60 -5.49
N ILE A 49 6.97 -3.40 -6.01
CA ILE A 49 7.62 -2.89 -7.21
C ILE A 49 9.06 -2.52 -6.87
N TRP A 50 9.99 -3.00 -7.69
CA TRP A 50 11.39 -2.59 -7.59
C TRP A 50 11.54 -1.10 -7.86
N THR A 51 12.30 -0.41 -7.00
CA THR A 51 12.66 0.99 -7.15
C THR A 51 14.16 1.18 -6.96
N ASP A 52 14.69 2.17 -7.64
CA ASP A 52 16.10 2.52 -7.58
C ASP A 52 16.37 3.60 -6.51
N TYR A 53 17.62 3.78 -6.18
CA TYR A 53 18.12 4.90 -5.38
C TYR A 53 19.59 5.16 -5.71
N GLU A 54 20.05 6.36 -5.42
CA GLU A 54 21.44 6.75 -5.65
C GLU A 54 22.11 7.13 -4.34
N SER A 55 23.29 6.54 -4.10
CA SER A 55 24.12 6.89 -2.96
C SER A 55 25.21 7.87 -3.36
N THR A 56 25.59 8.73 -2.41
CA THR A 56 26.79 9.55 -2.47
C THR A 56 28.04 8.71 -2.13
N ASP A 57 29.22 9.23 -2.38
CA ASP A 57 30.49 8.51 -2.14
C ASP A 57 30.72 8.14 -0.67
N ASP A 58 30.10 8.86 0.26
CA ASP A 58 30.11 8.59 1.69
C ASP A 58 29.05 7.56 2.15
N GLY A 59 28.30 6.99 1.20
CA GLY A 59 27.31 5.94 1.43
C GLY A 59 25.91 6.43 1.86
N PHE A 60 25.70 7.74 1.94
CA PHE A 60 24.38 8.31 2.19
C PHE A 60 23.56 8.41 0.91
N ILE A 61 22.24 8.52 1.04
CA ILE A 61 21.36 8.73 -0.11
C ILE A 61 21.53 10.14 -0.66
N ASN A 62 21.72 10.24 -1.97
CA ASN A 62 21.66 11.51 -2.68
C ASN A 62 20.19 12.01 -2.76
N HIS A 63 19.77 12.85 -1.83
CA HIS A 63 18.40 13.33 -1.72
C HIS A 63 17.87 14.08 -2.96
N GLN A 64 18.73 14.49 -3.87
CA GLN A 64 18.36 15.23 -5.08
C GLN A 64 18.30 14.34 -6.32
N SER A 65 18.67 13.09 -6.19
CA SER A 65 18.70 12.19 -7.35
C SER A 65 17.31 11.90 -7.90
N PRO A 66 17.11 12.06 -9.22
CA PRO A 66 15.88 11.68 -9.89
C PRO A 66 15.64 10.16 -9.90
N ARG A 67 16.66 9.36 -9.52
CA ARG A 67 16.54 7.91 -9.46
C ARG A 67 15.83 7.41 -8.20
N ASN A 68 15.79 8.22 -7.14
CA ASN A 68 15.19 7.80 -5.88
C ASN A 68 13.71 7.46 -6.05
N GLN A 69 13.33 6.23 -5.72
CA GLN A 69 11.99 5.66 -5.89
C GLN A 69 11.52 5.52 -7.35
N MET A 70 12.41 5.68 -8.32
CA MET A 70 12.09 5.43 -9.73
C MET A 70 12.11 3.92 -9.99
N THR A 71 11.12 3.43 -10.72
CA THR A 71 11.07 2.03 -11.19
C THR A 71 12.03 1.82 -12.39
N SER A 72 12.04 0.62 -12.94
CA SER A 72 12.75 0.35 -14.21
C SER A 72 12.20 1.12 -15.41
N ILE A 73 11.03 1.75 -15.27
CA ILE A 73 10.44 2.60 -16.31
C ILE A 73 10.73 4.06 -15.96
N PRO A 74 11.52 4.79 -16.78
CA PRO A 74 11.84 6.18 -16.50
C PRO A 74 10.60 7.04 -16.33
N GLY A 75 10.55 7.82 -15.24
CA GLY A 75 9.42 8.68 -14.90
C GLY A 75 8.27 8.00 -14.17
N LEU A 76 8.32 6.69 -14.00
CA LEU A 76 7.38 5.95 -13.14
C LEU A 76 8.02 5.69 -11.77
N TYR A 77 7.34 6.10 -10.72
CA TYR A 77 7.79 6.02 -9.35
C TYR A 77 6.86 5.15 -8.52
N ALA A 78 7.39 4.49 -7.50
CA ALA A 78 6.61 3.78 -6.48
C ALA A 78 7.14 4.14 -5.09
N ALA A 79 6.24 4.27 -4.13
CA ALA A 79 6.58 4.63 -2.76
C ALA A 79 5.64 3.97 -1.76
N GLY A 80 6.10 3.80 -0.53
CA GLY A 80 5.35 3.21 0.56
C GLY A 80 5.20 1.71 0.43
N GLU A 81 4.02 1.19 0.69
CA GLU A 81 3.75 -0.24 0.61
C GLU A 81 3.88 -0.82 -0.80
N ALA A 82 3.76 0.02 -1.83
CA ALA A 82 3.89 -0.42 -3.22
C ALA A 82 5.32 -0.80 -3.62
N ASP A 83 6.34 -0.29 -2.94
CA ASP A 83 7.73 -0.67 -3.15
C ASP A 83 8.15 -1.85 -2.25
N TYR A 84 9.30 -2.48 -2.52
CA TYR A 84 9.65 -3.75 -1.86
C TYR A 84 10.83 -3.67 -0.88
N GLN A 85 11.52 -2.54 -0.76
CA GLN A 85 12.93 -2.50 -0.33
C GLN A 85 13.18 -2.50 1.17
N TYR A 86 12.24 -2.03 1.99
CA TYR A 86 12.58 -1.62 3.34
C TYR A 86 12.44 -2.69 4.41
N HIS A 87 11.57 -3.66 4.20
CA HIS A 87 11.14 -4.54 5.29
C HIS A 87 11.63 -5.97 5.19
N GLY A 88 12.24 -6.36 4.08
CA GLY A 88 12.64 -7.75 3.86
C GLY A 88 11.45 -8.71 3.95
N ALA A 89 11.63 -9.81 4.65
CA ALA A 89 10.57 -10.82 4.79
C ALA A 89 9.53 -10.49 5.87
N ASN A 90 9.84 -9.59 6.80
CA ASN A 90 8.93 -9.22 7.87
C ASN A 90 9.13 -7.78 8.34
N ARG A 91 8.05 -7.03 8.44
CA ARG A 91 8.05 -5.64 8.87
C ARG A 91 8.02 -5.54 10.40
N LEU A 92 8.88 -4.71 10.96
CA LEU A 92 8.81 -4.34 12.38
C LEU A 92 7.57 -3.50 12.65
N GLY A 93 7.00 -3.68 13.83
CA GLY A 93 5.83 -2.91 14.28
C GLY A 93 6.03 -1.40 14.13
N ALA A 94 4.98 -0.69 13.74
CA ALA A 94 4.91 0.75 13.51
C ALA A 94 5.73 1.30 12.32
N ASN A 95 6.52 0.48 11.61
CA ASN A 95 7.37 0.96 10.53
C ASN A 95 6.67 1.16 9.17
N SER A 96 5.41 0.75 9.02
CA SER A 96 4.67 0.92 7.76
C SER A 96 4.49 2.38 7.37
N LEU A 97 3.95 3.19 8.27
CA LEU A 97 3.76 4.61 8.03
C LEU A 97 5.10 5.36 7.93
N LEU A 98 6.11 4.94 8.70
CA LEU A 98 7.44 5.54 8.63
C LEU A 98 8.05 5.36 7.24
N SER A 99 7.97 4.16 6.65
CA SER A 99 8.44 3.92 5.29
C SER A 99 7.66 4.74 4.26
N CYS A 100 6.34 4.81 4.37
CA CYS A 100 5.52 5.63 3.47
C CYS A 100 5.91 7.11 3.50
N ILE A 101 6.11 7.68 4.69
CA ILE A 101 6.53 9.08 4.86
C ILE A 101 7.95 9.27 4.32
N TYR A 102 8.88 8.38 4.68
CA TYR A 102 10.26 8.47 4.25
C TYR A 102 10.38 8.43 2.72
N THR A 103 9.76 7.45 2.08
CA THR A 103 9.84 7.30 0.61
C THR A 103 9.17 8.45 -0.13
N GLY A 104 8.06 8.99 0.41
CA GLY A 104 7.42 10.19 -0.13
C GLY A 104 8.34 11.41 -0.07
N LEU A 105 9.02 11.61 1.06
CA LEU A 105 10.01 12.70 1.22
C LEU A 105 11.21 12.54 0.29
N MET A 106 11.67 11.31 0.08
CA MET A 106 12.78 11.02 -0.83
C MET A 106 12.41 11.20 -2.29
N MET A 107 11.21 10.79 -2.67
CA MET A 107 10.73 10.86 -4.05
C MET A 107 10.50 12.30 -4.53
N GLY A 108 9.99 13.17 -3.67
CA GLY A 108 9.58 14.52 -4.05
C GLY A 108 10.66 15.35 -4.76
N PRO A 109 11.85 15.54 -4.16
CA PRO A 109 12.96 16.24 -4.82
C PRO A 109 13.42 15.55 -6.11
N GLY A 110 13.47 14.22 -6.11
CA GLY A 110 13.85 13.42 -7.26
C GLY A 110 12.92 13.63 -8.47
N VAL A 111 11.61 13.53 -8.27
CA VAL A 111 10.58 13.79 -9.30
C VAL A 111 10.72 15.20 -9.85
N ASN A 112 10.86 16.20 -8.97
CA ASN A 112 11.02 17.58 -9.39
C ASN A 112 12.27 17.80 -10.28
N ASN A 113 13.38 17.17 -9.91
CA ASN A 113 14.61 17.23 -10.70
C ASN A 113 14.49 16.44 -12.01
N TYR A 114 13.78 15.30 -12.00
CA TYR A 114 13.47 14.57 -13.22
C TYR A 114 12.69 15.46 -14.21
N LEU A 115 11.62 16.09 -13.75
CA LEU A 115 10.78 16.96 -14.59
C LEU A 115 11.54 18.15 -15.16
N LYS A 116 12.43 18.77 -14.39
CA LYS A 116 13.25 19.91 -14.85
C LYS A 116 14.24 19.51 -15.97
N ASN A 117 14.63 18.25 -16.02
CA ASN A 117 15.60 17.74 -16.96
C ASN A 117 14.96 17.02 -18.17
N LEU A 118 13.63 16.96 -18.23
CA LEU A 118 12.95 16.41 -19.40
C LEU A 118 13.19 17.31 -20.63
N PRO A 119 13.54 16.72 -21.78
CA PRO A 119 13.79 17.49 -23.00
C PRO A 119 12.52 18.14 -23.56
N GLU A 120 11.37 17.53 -23.32
CA GLU A 120 10.07 17.96 -23.85
C GLU A 120 8.96 17.79 -22.79
N ALA A 121 8.01 18.71 -22.80
CA ALA A 121 6.81 18.59 -21.99
C ALA A 121 5.81 17.61 -22.63
N ALA A 122 4.95 16.99 -21.83
CA ALA A 122 3.91 16.08 -22.32
C ALA A 122 2.98 16.73 -23.38
N SER A 123 2.77 18.03 -23.27
CA SER A 123 1.98 18.82 -24.24
C SER A 123 2.61 18.93 -25.63
N GLN A 124 3.88 18.58 -25.78
CA GLN A 124 4.60 18.59 -27.04
C GLN A 124 4.57 17.22 -27.76
N LEU A 125 4.08 16.20 -27.07
CA LEU A 125 3.90 14.88 -27.65
C LEU A 125 2.75 14.88 -28.68
N PRO A 126 2.85 14.08 -29.76
CA PRO A 126 1.73 13.93 -30.69
C PRO A 126 0.47 13.44 -30.01
N SER A 127 -0.67 14.06 -30.31
CA SER A 127 -1.96 13.65 -29.71
C SER A 127 -2.30 12.18 -29.96
N SER A 128 -1.83 11.64 -31.09
CA SER A 128 -2.02 10.23 -31.46
C SER A 128 -1.48 9.22 -30.44
N VAL A 129 -0.48 9.60 -29.62
CA VAL A 129 0.04 8.74 -28.54
C VAL A 129 -1.06 8.50 -27.50
N PHE A 130 -1.77 9.56 -27.11
CA PHE A 130 -2.85 9.50 -26.13
C PHE A 130 -4.13 8.91 -26.71
N GLU A 131 -4.51 9.31 -27.92
CA GLU A 131 -5.72 8.85 -28.61
C GLU A 131 -5.70 7.35 -28.88
N ASN A 132 -4.54 6.79 -29.29
CA ASN A 132 -4.39 5.36 -29.52
C ASN A 132 -4.56 4.56 -28.21
N ASP A 133 -4.02 5.05 -27.10
CA ASP A 133 -4.14 4.38 -25.82
C ASP A 133 -5.58 4.50 -25.26
N GLU A 134 -6.18 5.67 -25.39
CA GLU A 134 -7.59 5.89 -25.02
C GLU A 134 -8.51 4.94 -25.81
N LYS A 135 -8.33 4.81 -27.11
CA LYS A 135 -9.10 3.90 -27.96
C LYS A 135 -8.95 2.46 -27.48
N ARG A 136 -7.71 2.01 -27.26
CA ARG A 136 -7.41 0.67 -26.77
C ARG A 136 -8.14 0.36 -25.44
N TRP A 137 -8.13 1.30 -24.50
CA TRP A 137 -8.80 1.12 -23.23
C TRP A 137 -10.33 1.16 -23.34
N LYS A 138 -10.88 2.04 -24.19
CA LYS A 138 -12.33 2.07 -24.46
C LYS A 138 -12.82 0.74 -25.05
N GLU A 139 -12.09 0.19 -26.01
CA GLU A 139 -12.39 -1.13 -26.60
C GLU A 139 -12.35 -2.21 -25.52
N ARG A 140 -11.27 -2.26 -24.71
CA ARG A 140 -11.13 -3.23 -23.62
C ARG A 140 -12.27 -3.14 -22.59
N PHE A 141 -12.66 -1.95 -22.16
CA PHE A 141 -13.79 -1.77 -21.25
C PHE A 141 -15.11 -2.17 -21.87
N SER A 142 -15.31 -1.88 -23.15
CA SER A 142 -16.49 -2.32 -23.88
C SER A 142 -16.57 -3.85 -23.93
N ASP A 143 -15.46 -4.51 -24.23
CA ASP A 143 -15.40 -5.97 -24.27
C ASP A 143 -15.72 -6.57 -22.90
N ILE A 144 -15.07 -6.08 -21.82
CA ILE A 144 -15.35 -6.53 -20.46
C ILE A 144 -16.82 -6.32 -20.09
N SER A 145 -17.41 -5.16 -20.43
CA SER A 145 -18.81 -4.84 -20.12
C SER A 145 -19.79 -5.69 -20.92
N SER A 146 -19.36 -6.22 -22.06
CA SER A 146 -20.18 -7.10 -22.91
C SER A 146 -20.11 -8.58 -22.51
N MET A 147 -19.14 -8.95 -21.67
CA MET A 147 -18.98 -10.33 -21.20
C MET A 147 -20.23 -10.79 -20.44
N LYS A 148 -20.69 -11.98 -20.77
CA LYS A 148 -21.81 -12.64 -20.10
C LYS A 148 -21.27 -13.90 -19.44
N GLY A 149 -20.79 -13.75 -18.22
CA GLY A 149 -20.37 -14.88 -17.39
C GLY A 149 -21.52 -15.37 -16.52
N SER A 150 -21.51 -16.67 -16.20
CA SER A 150 -22.44 -17.29 -15.22
C SER A 150 -21.86 -17.28 -13.80
N GLU A 151 -20.57 -17.03 -13.67
CA GLU A 151 -19.87 -17.11 -12.39
C GLU A 151 -20.18 -15.90 -11.49
N ASN A 152 -20.41 -16.18 -10.22
CA ASN A 152 -20.61 -15.14 -9.21
C ASN A 152 -19.24 -14.73 -8.65
N PRO A 153 -18.80 -13.48 -8.88
CA PRO A 153 -17.48 -13.03 -8.38
C PRO A 153 -17.38 -13.05 -6.85
N TYR A 154 -18.50 -12.89 -6.14
CA TYR A 154 -18.50 -12.98 -4.67
C TYR A 154 -18.32 -14.42 -4.19
N ALA A 155 -18.86 -15.40 -4.90
CA ALA A 155 -18.64 -16.81 -4.59
C ALA A 155 -17.16 -17.20 -4.80
N LEU A 156 -16.59 -16.78 -5.93
CA LEU A 156 -15.16 -16.98 -6.23
C LEU A 156 -14.26 -16.31 -5.19
N HIS A 157 -14.59 -15.09 -4.79
CA HIS A 157 -13.85 -14.38 -3.75
C HIS A 157 -13.91 -15.12 -2.40
N SER A 158 -15.06 -15.63 -2.01
CA SER A 158 -15.25 -16.39 -0.77
C SER A 158 -14.46 -17.70 -0.79
N GLU A 159 -14.52 -18.43 -1.90
CA GLU A 159 -13.76 -19.67 -2.09
C GLU A 159 -12.24 -19.42 -2.03
N LEU A 160 -11.77 -18.35 -2.69
CA LEU A 160 -10.38 -17.94 -2.62
C LEU A 160 -9.98 -17.59 -1.20
N ALA A 161 -10.80 -16.82 -0.49
CA ALA A 161 -10.53 -16.43 0.90
C ALA A 161 -10.40 -17.64 1.83
N GLU A 162 -11.28 -18.62 1.69
CA GLU A 162 -11.24 -19.85 2.48
C GLU A 162 -10.00 -20.70 2.14
N ALA A 163 -9.65 -20.82 0.86
CA ALA A 163 -8.43 -21.51 0.43
C ALA A 163 -7.17 -20.81 0.99
N MET A 164 -7.13 -19.50 0.99
CA MET A 164 -6.02 -18.71 1.55
C MET A 164 -5.92 -18.87 3.06
N ILE A 165 -7.03 -18.81 3.79
CA ILE A 165 -7.05 -19.01 5.25
C ILE A 165 -6.56 -20.40 5.61
N SER A 166 -6.99 -21.41 4.88
CA SER A 166 -6.69 -22.82 5.20
C SER A 166 -5.26 -23.23 4.85
N ASN A 167 -4.59 -22.54 3.92
CA ASN A 167 -3.31 -23.00 3.36
C ASN A 167 -2.15 -22.01 3.47
N VAL A 168 -2.42 -20.74 3.71
CA VAL A 168 -1.41 -19.66 3.61
C VAL A 168 -1.29 -18.84 4.88
N LEU A 169 -2.36 -18.71 5.67
CA LEU A 169 -2.30 -18.07 6.98
C LEU A 169 -1.52 -18.93 7.99
N ILE A 170 -0.99 -18.27 9.00
CA ILE A 170 -0.17 -18.88 10.06
C ILE A 170 -0.89 -20.10 10.64
N CYS A 171 -0.31 -21.25 10.41
CA CYS A 171 -0.74 -22.53 10.99
C CYS A 171 0.01 -22.78 12.30
#